data_4a7e88ac31c6b92a631b5bc9e0e54443
#
_entry.id   4a7e88ac31c6b92a631b5bc9e0e54443
#
_cell.length_a   1.000
_cell.length_b   1.000
_cell.length_c   1.000
_cell.angle_alpha   90.00
_cell.angle_beta   90.00
_cell.angle_gamma   90.00
#
_symmetry.space_group_name_H-M   'P 1'
#
loop_
_entity.id
_entity.type
_entity.pdbx_description
1 polymer ?
#
loop_
_entity_poly.entity_id
_entity_poly.type
_entity_poly.pdbx_seq_one_letter_code
_entity_poly.pdbx_strand_id
1 'polypeptide(L)'
;MSIMNKEQISILTAPFLHHTFAYGLDSIEANGFRSIELWGASPHFCLDDDTPEGHTARIREINQMLKDRGLKMTVFHPEQCRQYPINIASPIPYVRNYSINMMKQYLEDTAAFETDKMMLHPGWEYVDSPSEDNFLRLVESVQILSEKAEELGIVMVMEEMSAAVSLFARDLSHLEKLIKSVNSPWVKAGLD
;
A
#
# COMPACT_ATOMS: atom_id res chain seq x y z
N MET A 1 -7.59 31.77 -2.83
CA MET A 1 -7.65 30.29 -2.77
C MET A 1 -6.84 29.76 -3.94
N SER A 2 -5.75 29.05 -3.71
CA SER A 2 -5.04 28.37 -4.78
C SER A 2 -5.94 27.26 -5.32
N ILE A 3 -6.28 27.32 -6.60
CA ILE A 3 -7.00 26.23 -7.26
C ILE A 3 -6.02 25.07 -7.28
N MET A 4 -6.38 23.95 -6.64
CA MET A 4 -5.57 22.74 -6.62
C MET A 4 -5.36 22.27 -8.06
N ASN A 5 -4.11 22.14 -8.48
CA ASN A 5 -3.79 21.68 -9.84
C ASN A 5 -4.04 20.17 -9.92
N LYS A 6 -4.72 19.69 -10.96
CA LYS A 6 -4.98 18.25 -11.19
C LYS A 6 -3.70 17.42 -11.26
N GLU A 7 -2.57 18.01 -11.62
CA GLU A 7 -1.26 17.36 -11.60
C GLU A 7 -0.77 16.98 -10.20
N GLN A 8 -1.35 17.58 -9.15
CA GLN A 8 -1.04 17.30 -7.74
C GLN A 8 -1.95 16.23 -7.13
N ILE A 9 -2.91 15.74 -7.92
CA ILE A 9 -3.92 14.77 -7.46
C ILE A 9 -3.61 13.41 -8.08
N SER A 10 -3.54 12.39 -7.27
CA SER A 10 -3.49 10.99 -7.68
C SER A 10 -4.87 10.35 -7.53
N ILE A 11 -5.29 9.57 -8.50
CA ILE A 11 -6.60 8.92 -8.48
C ILE A 11 -6.41 7.46 -8.08
N LEU A 12 -7.03 7.07 -6.95
CA LEU A 12 -7.10 5.69 -6.52
C LEU A 12 -7.94 4.86 -7.51
N THR A 13 -7.42 3.69 -7.92
CA THR A 13 -8.10 2.82 -8.91
C THR A 13 -9.18 1.92 -8.31
N ALA A 14 -9.30 1.82 -6.99
CA ALA A 14 -10.32 1.00 -6.32
C ALA A 14 -11.76 1.23 -6.80
N PRO A 15 -12.23 2.46 -7.08
CA PRO A 15 -13.58 2.68 -7.61
C PRO A 15 -13.84 2.03 -8.97
N PHE A 16 -12.79 1.65 -9.70
CA PHE A 16 -12.88 1.02 -11.03
C PHE A 16 -12.82 -0.50 -11.00
N LEU A 17 -12.81 -1.16 -9.85
CA LEU A 17 -12.67 -2.63 -9.75
C LEU A 17 -13.76 -3.42 -10.50
N HIS A 18 -14.93 -2.83 -10.75
CA HIS A 18 -16.00 -3.45 -11.57
C HIS A 18 -15.90 -3.11 -13.07
N HIS A 19 -14.83 -2.45 -13.47
CA HIS A 19 -14.53 -2.12 -14.86
C HIS A 19 -13.18 -2.74 -15.26
N THR A 20 -12.91 -2.81 -16.55
CA THR A 20 -11.55 -3.17 -16.99
C THR A 20 -10.55 -2.09 -16.56
N PHE A 21 -9.33 -2.49 -16.29
CA PHE A 21 -8.28 -1.53 -15.89
C PHE A 21 -8.07 -0.44 -16.97
N ALA A 22 -8.12 -0.84 -18.25
CA ALA A 22 -8.05 0.10 -19.38
C ALA A 22 -9.12 1.19 -19.30
N TYR A 23 -10.38 0.82 -19.04
CA TYR A 23 -11.47 1.79 -18.89
C TYR A 23 -11.22 2.78 -17.75
N GLY A 24 -10.70 2.29 -16.61
CA GLY A 24 -10.33 3.15 -15.48
C GLY A 24 -9.28 4.17 -15.87
N LEU A 25 -8.20 3.74 -16.54
CA LEU A 25 -7.12 4.62 -17.00
C LEU A 25 -7.60 5.62 -18.05
N ASP A 26 -8.41 5.20 -19.03
CA ASP A 26 -8.99 6.08 -20.05
C ASP A 26 -9.88 7.18 -19.41
N SER A 27 -10.66 6.78 -18.39
CA SER A 27 -11.51 7.71 -17.64
C SER A 27 -10.69 8.75 -16.88
N ILE A 28 -9.58 8.34 -16.23
CA ILE A 28 -8.69 9.22 -15.48
C ILE A 28 -8.02 10.22 -16.43
N GLU A 29 -7.48 9.74 -17.56
CA GLU A 29 -6.85 10.58 -18.57
C GLU A 29 -7.83 11.58 -19.18
N ALA A 30 -9.01 11.14 -19.61
CA ALA A 30 -10.05 11.97 -20.22
C ALA A 30 -10.53 13.09 -19.30
N ASN A 31 -10.49 12.88 -17.97
CA ASN A 31 -10.80 13.91 -16.99
C ASN A 31 -9.61 14.82 -16.63
N GLY A 32 -8.47 14.68 -17.32
CA GLY A 32 -7.31 15.57 -17.22
C GLY A 32 -6.42 15.30 -16.00
N PHE A 33 -6.55 14.15 -15.34
CA PHE A 33 -5.61 13.70 -14.32
C PHE A 33 -4.38 13.03 -14.97
N ARG A 34 -3.25 13.01 -14.27
CA ARG A 34 -1.98 12.47 -14.78
C ARG A 34 -1.33 11.47 -13.83
N SER A 35 -1.94 11.22 -12.68
CA SER A 35 -1.38 10.34 -11.64
C SER A 35 -2.43 9.39 -11.12
N ILE A 36 -2.00 8.15 -10.86
CA ILE A 36 -2.82 7.12 -10.22
C ILE A 36 -2.15 6.62 -8.94
N GLU A 37 -2.98 6.16 -8.03
CA GLU A 37 -2.65 5.24 -6.96
C GLU A 37 -3.24 3.89 -7.34
N LEU A 38 -2.38 2.88 -7.59
CA LEU A 38 -2.84 1.56 -7.97
C LEU A 38 -3.34 0.80 -6.76
N TRP A 39 -4.64 0.49 -6.73
CA TRP A 39 -5.19 -0.47 -5.78
C TRP A 39 -4.79 -1.89 -6.18
N GLY A 40 -3.96 -2.52 -5.38
CA GLY A 40 -3.41 -3.85 -5.61
C GLY A 40 -4.36 -4.96 -5.17
N ALA A 41 -5.50 -5.05 -5.85
CA ALA A 41 -6.52 -6.06 -5.63
C ALA A 41 -7.03 -6.64 -6.96
N SER A 42 -7.50 -7.89 -6.92
CA SER A 42 -8.20 -8.51 -8.06
C SER A 42 -9.44 -7.68 -8.44
N PRO A 43 -9.75 -7.50 -9.75
CA PRO A 43 -9.14 -8.18 -10.90
C PRO A 43 -8.04 -7.35 -11.60
N HIS A 44 -7.63 -6.21 -11.07
CA HIS A 44 -6.67 -5.34 -11.75
C HIS A 44 -5.23 -5.80 -11.56
N PHE A 45 -4.86 -6.07 -10.33
CA PHE A 45 -3.56 -6.61 -9.96
C PHE A 45 -3.60 -7.19 -8.55
N CYS A 46 -3.22 -8.44 -8.39
CA CYS A 46 -3.00 -9.04 -7.09
C CYS A 46 -1.89 -10.08 -7.19
N LEU A 47 -1.14 -10.25 -6.10
CA LEU A 47 -0.02 -11.19 -6.03
C LEU A 47 -0.43 -12.64 -6.34
N ASP A 48 -1.64 -13.03 -5.90
CA ASP A 48 -2.16 -14.40 -6.04
C ASP A 48 -3.03 -14.62 -7.28
N ASP A 49 -3.16 -13.62 -8.17
CA ASP A 49 -4.01 -13.73 -9.36
C ASP A 49 -3.35 -14.56 -10.49
N ASP A 50 -2.03 -14.79 -10.44
CA ASP A 50 -1.29 -15.42 -11.53
C ASP A 50 -0.07 -16.23 -11.04
N THR A 51 0.58 -16.92 -11.99
CA THR A 51 1.90 -17.53 -11.75
C THR A 51 2.98 -16.44 -11.59
N PRO A 52 4.17 -16.76 -11.04
CA PRO A 52 5.25 -15.78 -10.92
C PRO A 52 5.64 -15.12 -12.26
N GLU A 53 5.59 -15.88 -13.36
CA GLU A 53 5.87 -15.36 -14.71
C GLU A 53 4.75 -14.45 -15.19
N GLY A 54 3.48 -14.84 -14.96
CA GLY A 54 2.29 -14.06 -15.27
C GLY A 54 2.25 -12.78 -14.45
N HIS A 55 2.56 -12.83 -13.17
CA HIS A 55 2.67 -11.68 -12.29
C HIS A 55 3.68 -10.64 -12.83
N THR A 56 4.89 -11.08 -13.18
CA THR A 56 5.89 -10.20 -13.78
C THR A 56 5.44 -9.62 -15.13
N ALA A 57 4.76 -10.41 -15.95
CA ALA A 57 4.21 -9.95 -17.23
C ALA A 57 3.11 -8.89 -17.01
N ARG A 58 2.26 -9.08 -16.00
CA ARG A 58 1.20 -8.14 -15.65
C ARG A 58 1.74 -6.78 -15.19
N ILE A 59 2.81 -6.75 -14.40
CA ILE A 59 3.48 -5.50 -14.02
C ILE A 59 3.95 -4.75 -15.27
N ARG A 60 4.60 -5.44 -16.21
CA ARG A 60 5.05 -4.80 -17.47
C ARG A 60 3.89 -4.28 -18.30
N GLU A 61 2.79 -5.03 -18.38
CA GLU A 61 1.59 -4.61 -19.08
C GLU A 61 1.02 -3.33 -18.48
N ILE A 62 0.87 -3.27 -17.14
CA ILE A 62 0.38 -2.09 -16.43
C ILE A 62 1.30 -0.89 -16.69
N ASN A 63 2.61 -1.05 -16.57
CA ASN A 63 3.55 0.02 -16.87
C ASN A 63 3.41 0.52 -18.32
N GLN A 64 3.23 -0.38 -19.29
CA GLN A 64 3.00 0.01 -20.69
C GLN A 64 1.68 0.76 -20.86
N MET A 65 0.59 0.27 -20.23
CA MET A 65 -0.72 0.93 -20.29
C MET A 65 -0.70 2.35 -19.72
N LEU A 66 0.10 2.60 -18.66
CA LEU A 66 0.31 3.93 -18.09
C LEU A 66 1.11 4.82 -19.05
N LYS A 67 2.21 4.30 -19.61
CA LYS A 67 3.05 5.01 -20.59
C LYS A 67 2.26 5.46 -21.80
N ASP A 68 1.44 4.58 -22.37
CA ASP A 68 0.62 4.85 -23.58
C ASP A 68 -0.36 6.02 -23.36
N ARG A 69 -0.72 6.31 -22.10
CA ARG A 69 -1.66 7.37 -21.69
C ARG A 69 -0.97 8.59 -21.06
N GLY A 70 0.35 8.58 -20.93
CA GLY A 70 1.08 9.64 -20.21
C GLY A 70 0.68 9.75 -18.74
N LEU A 71 0.27 8.64 -18.14
CA LEU A 71 -0.06 8.53 -16.72
C LEU A 71 1.16 8.05 -15.92
N LYS A 72 1.21 8.43 -14.63
CA LYS A 72 2.22 7.99 -13.67
C LYS A 72 1.57 7.25 -12.52
N MET A 73 2.20 6.19 -12.04
CA MET A 73 1.89 5.63 -10.73
C MET A 73 2.66 6.40 -9.66
N THR A 74 1.95 6.98 -8.69
CA THR A 74 2.57 7.72 -7.57
C THR A 74 2.65 6.88 -6.31
N VAL A 75 1.74 5.93 -6.14
CA VAL A 75 1.69 5.02 -5.00
C VAL A 75 1.19 3.66 -5.48
N PHE A 76 1.82 2.60 -5.04
CA PHE A 76 1.25 1.27 -5.07
C PHE A 76 0.58 0.98 -3.73
N HIS A 77 -0.69 0.61 -3.77
CA HIS A 77 -1.53 0.37 -2.59
C HIS A 77 -2.03 -1.08 -2.59
N PRO A 78 -1.21 -2.05 -2.12
CA PRO A 78 -1.64 -3.44 -2.06
C PRO A 78 -2.80 -3.63 -1.07
N GLU A 79 -3.79 -4.45 -1.44
CA GLU A 79 -4.86 -4.83 -0.53
C GLU A 79 -4.30 -5.65 0.64
N GLN A 80 -4.58 -5.24 1.86
CA GLN A 80 -3.99 -5.83 3.06
C GLN A 80 -5.02 -6.24 4.11
N CYS A 81 -6.27 -5.84 3.97
CA CYS A 81 -7.24 -5.97 5.05
C CYS A 81 -8.52 -6.71 4.67
N ARG A 82 -8.96 -6.64 3.41
CA ARG A 82 -10.31 -7.06 3.02
C ARG A 82 -10.35 -8.37 2.24
N GLN A 83 -9.48 -8.53 1.26
CA GLN A 83 -9.43 -9.73 0.43
C GLN A 83 -8.50 -10.78 1.01
N TYR A 84 -7.43 -10.36 1.66
CA TYR A 84 -6.41 -11.24 2.23
C TYR A 84 -6.22 -10.92 3.71
N PRO A 85 -6.33 -11.91 4.60
CA PRO A 85 -6.16 -11.70 6.03
C PRO A 85 -4.67 -11.52 6.39
N ILE A 86 -4.09 -10.43 5.89
CA ILE A 86 -2.70 -10.05 6.17
C ILE A 86 -2.69 -9.26 7.48
N ASN A 87 -1.85 -9.68 8.41
CA ASN A 87 -1.68 -8.96 9.67
C ASN A 87 -0.23 -9.03 10.17
N ILE A 88 0.51 -7.96 9.91
CA ILE A 88 1.91 -7.82 10.35
C ILE A 88 2.04 -7.64 11.88
N ALA A 89 0.94 -7.39 12.59
CA ALA A 89 0.89 -7.32 14.06
C ALA A 89 0.42 -8.62 14.72
N SER A 90 0.14 -9.67 13.92
CA SER A 90 -0.46 -10.91 14.42
C SER A 90 0.33 -11.52 15.60
N PRO A 91 -0.37 -11.96 16.68
CA PRO A 91 0.27 -12.70 17.76
C PRO A 91 0.64 -14.14 17.33
N ILE A 92 0.14 -14.62 16.18
CA ILE A 92 0.46 -15.94 15.63
C ILE A 92 1.71 -15.81 14.75
N PRO A 93 2.86 -16.37 15.16
CA PRO A 93 4.14 -16.17 14.46
C PRO A 93 4.09 -16.55 12.97
N TYR A 94 3.40 -17.63 12.62
CA TYR A 94 3.25 -18.04 11.24
C TYR A 94 2.53 -17.01 10.38
N VAL A 95 1.40 -16.48 10.87
CA VAL A 95 0.62 -15.44 10.17
C VAL A 95 1.42 -14.15 10.02
N ARG A 96 2.09 -13.73 11.09
CA ARG A 96 2.95 -12.54 11.06
C ARG A 96 4.09 -12.67 10.04
N ASN A 97 4.82 -13.78 10.07
CA ASN A 97 5.92 -14.02 9.13
C ASN A 97 5.44 -14.10 7.68
N TYR A 98 4.31 -14.77 7.44
CA TYR A 98 3.68 -14.81 6.13
C TYR A 98 3.35 -13.39 5.63
N SER A 99 2.72 -12.58 6.50
CA SER A 99 2.34 -11.20 6.18
C SER A 99 3.57 -10.32 5.88
N ILE A 100 4.64 -10.44 6.67
CA ILE A 100 5.90 -9.71 6.43
C ILE A 100 6.51 -10.11 5.08
N ASN A 101 6.54 -11.41 4.75
CA ASN A 101 7.09 -11.88 3.48
C ASN A 101 6.26 -11.39 2.29
N MET A 102 4.95 -11.37 2.42
CA MET A 102 4.06 -10.82 1.40
C MET A 102 4.29 -9.31 1.19
N MET A 103 4.46 -8.55 2.28
CA MET A 103 4.79 -7.13 2.18
C MET A 103 6.17 -6.89 1.54
N LYS A 104 7.16 -7.75 1.79
CA LYS A 104 8.46 -7.69 1.10
C LYS A 104 8.32 -7.88 -0.41
N GLN A 105 7.47 -8.83 -0.84
CA GLN A 105 7.17 -9.00 -2.26
C GLN A 105 6.50 -7.75 -2.85
N TYR A 106 5.53 -7.16 -2.15
CA TYR A 106 4.89 -5.92 -2.60
C TYR A 106 5.86 -4.72 -2.66
N LEU A 107 6.89 -4.69 -1.82
CA LEU A 107 7.98 -3.71 -1.97
C LEU A 107 8.77 -3.94 -3.28
N GLU A 108 9.06 -5.19 -3.63
CA GLU A 108 9.70 -5.53 -4.91
C GLU A 108 8.79 -5.17 -6.09
N ASP A 109 7.50 -5.44 -6.00
CA ASP A 109 6.52 -5.04 -7.02
C ASP A 109 6.45 -3.51 -7.17
N THR A 110 6.52 -2.78 -6.05
CA THR A 110 6.55 -1.30 -6.04
C THR A 110 7.72 -0.77 -6.86
N ALA A 111 8.92 -1.34 -6.66
CA ALA A 111 10.09 -1.00 -7.47
C ALA A 111 9.89 -1.36 -8.95
N ALA A 112 9.29 -2.53 -9.23
CA ALA A 112 9.01 -2.98 -10.58
C ALA A 112 7.93 -2.13 -11.29
N PHE A 113 7.03 -1.49 -10.56
CA PHE A 113 6.09 -0.49 -11.05
C PHE A 113 6.71 0.89 -11.32
N GLU A 114 8.02 1.05 -11.09
CA GLU A 114 8.73 2.31 -11.27
C GLU A 114 8.17 3.44 -10.37
N THR A 115 7.60 3.11 -9.19
CA THR A 115 7.17 4.07 -8.17
C THR A 115 8.01 3.94 -6.91
N ASP A 116 8.10 5.03 -6.14
CA ASP A 116 8.92 5.12 -4.93
C ASP A 116 8.11 5.07 -3.63
N LYS A 117 6.81 4.80 -3.73
CA LYS A 117 5.91 4.78 -2.57
C LYS A 117 4.99 3.57 -2.57
N MET A 118 4.89 2.93 -1.40
CA MET A 118 3.95 1.86 -1.13
C MET A 118 3.09 2.20 0.07
N MET A 119 1.78 2.05 -0.04
CA MET A 119 0.89 2.13 1.11
C MET A 119 1.08 0.91 2.01
N LEU A 120 1.22 1.12 3.32
CA LEU A 120 1.34 0.07 4.32
C LEU A 120 0.29 0.25 5.40
N HIS A 121 -0.58 -0.73 5.55
CA HIS A 121 -1.53 -0.77 6.66
C HIS A 121 -0.87 -1.33 7.93
N PRO A 122 -1.17 -0.77 9.11
CA PRO A 122 -0.49 -1.16 10.36
C PRO A 122 -0.96 -2.52 10.92
N GLY A 123 -1.81 -3.25 10.20
CA GLY A 123 -2.42 -4.46 10.75
C GLY A 123 -3.50 -4.15 11.80
N TRP A 124 -3.88 -5.16 12.57
CA TRP A 124 -4.95 -5.05 13.55
C TRP A 124 -4.69 -5.91 14.78
N GLU A 125 -5.36 -5.58 15.88
CA GLU A 125 -5.37 -6.34 17.13
C GLU A 125 -6.81 -6.59 17.60
N TYR A 126 -6.98 -7.48 18.58
CA TYR A 126 -8.29 -7.72 19.18
C TYR A 126 -8.76 -6.49 19.95
N VAL A 127 -9.97 -6.01 19.65
CA VAL A 127 -10.56 -4.82 20.28
C VAL A 127 -10.79 -5.02 21.77
N ASP A 128 -11.10 -6.25 22.16
CA ASP A 128 -11.36 -6.66 23.55
C ASP A 128 -10.08 -7.07 24.30
N SER A 129 -8.93 -7.10 23.62
CA SER A 129 -7.63 -7.46 24.21
C SER A 129 -6.48 -6.68 23.61
N PRO A 130 -6.53 -5.33 23.60
CA PRO A 130 -5.42 -4.51 23.13
C PRO A 130 -4.24 -4.67 24.11
N SER A 131 -3.03 -4.67 23.58
CA SER A 131 -1.83 -4.81 24.42
C SER A 131 -0.61 -4.09 23.86
N GLU A 132 0.29 -3.67 24.75
CA GLU A 132 1.58 -3.12 24.35
C GLU A 132 2.43 -4.14 23.58
N ASP A 133 2.33 -5.43 23.88
CA ASP A 133 3.02 -6.49 23.14
C ASP A 133 2.56 -6.56 21.68
N ASN A 134 1.28 -6.29 21.41
CA ASN A 134 0.77 -6.21 20.04
C ASN A 134 1.40 -5.02 19.30
N PHE A 135 1.47 -3.88 19.96
CA PHE A 135 2.10 -2.68 19.42
C PHE A 135 3.59 -2.89 19.15
N LEU A 136 4.32 -3.49 20.08
CA LEU A 136 5.76 -3.77 19.91
C LEU A 136 6.01 -4.78 18.77
N ARG A 137 5.16 -5.79 18.60
CA ARG A 137 5.23 -6.70 17.43
C ARG A 137 5.03 -5.97 16.11
N LEU A 138 4.08 -5.03 16.07
CA LEU A 138 3.89 -4.18 14.90
C LEU A 138 5.14 -3.36 14.60
N VAL A 139 5.67 -2.66 15.60
CA VAL A 139 6.89 -1.84 15.44
C VAL A 139 8.03 -2.67 14.87
N GLU A 140 8.29 -3.85 15.44
CA GLU A 140 9.33 -4.78 14.96
C GLU A 140 9.08 -5.22 13.50
N SER A 141 7.83 -5.53 13.14
CA SER A 141 7.48 -5.92 11.77
C SER A 141 7.74 -4.80 10.77
N VAL A 142 7.37 -3.57 11.14
CA VAL A 142 7.60 -2.39 10.26
C VAL A 142 9.09 -2.07 10.17
N GLN A 143 9.88 -2.27 11.23
CA GLN A 143 11.34 -2.14 11.18
C GLN A 143 11.97 -3.15 10.22
N ILE A 144 11.56 -4.41 10.26
CA ILE A 144 12.00 -5.45 9.30
C ILE A 144 11.65 -5.07 7.87
N LEU A 145 10.48 -4.51 7.64
CA LEU A 145 10.06 -4.02 6.31
C LEU A 145 10.84 -2.77 5.89
N SER A 146 11.21 -1.92 6.85
CA SER A 146 12.01 -0.71 6.59
C SER A 146 13.39 -1.02 6.04
N GLU A 147 14.02 -2.10 6.47
CA GLU A 147 15.30 -2.56 5.91
C GLU A 147 15.15 -2.89 4.42
N LYS A 148 14.09 -3.61 4.05
CA LYS A 148 13.83 -3.93 2.63
C LYS A 148 13.43 -2.68 1.83
N ALA A 149 12.68 -1.77 2.43
CA ALA A 149 12.30 -0.51 1.80
C ALA A 149 13.52 0.37 1.53
N GLU A 150 14.49 0.43 2.44
CA GLU A 150 15.78 1.10 2.26
C GLU A 150 16.58 0.52 1.09
N GLU A 151 16.70 -0.81 1.02
CA GLU A 151 17.39 -1.50 -0.09
C GLU A 151 16.84 -1.11 -1.46
N LEU A 152 15.51 -0.91 -1.55
CA LEU A 152 14.80 -0.62 -2.78
C LEU A 152 14.58 0.89 -3.03
N GLY A 153 14.90 1.75 -2.05
CA GLY A 153 14.64 3.19 -2.13
C GLY A 153 13.16 3.56 -2.07
N ILE A 154 12.34 2.76 -1.38
CA ILE A 154 10.88 2.93 -1.32
C ILE A 154 10.45 3.49 0.03
N VAL A 155 9.58 4.49 0.00
CA VAL A 155 8.92 5.02 1.19
C VAL A 155 7.62 4.25 1.44
N MET A 156 7.52 3.63 2.61
CA MET A 156 6.26 3.08 3.11
C MET A 156 5.42 4.20 3.70
N VAL A 157 4.23 4.39 3.15
CA VAL A 157 3.28 5.43 3.58
C VAL A 157 2.21 4.77 4.44
N MET A 158 2.01 5.28 5.64
CA MET A 158 0.96 4.82 6.57
C MET A 158 -0.06 5.93 6.76
N GLU A 159 -1.33 5.58 6.71
CA GLU A 159 -2.44 6.53 6.88
C GLU A 159 -3.20 6.29 8.19
N GLU A 160 -3.97 7.30 8.59
CA GLU A 160 -4.96 7.15 9.64
C GLU A 160 -6.09 6.23 9.18
N MET A 161 -6.47 5.29 10.02
CA MET A 161 -7.50 4.30 9.71
C MET A 161 -8.64 4.36 10.73
N SER A 162 -9.85 4.02 10.31
CA SER A 162 -10.94 3.90 11.28
C SER A 162 -10.61 2.85 12.35
N ALA A 163 -11.07 3.06 13.57
CA ALA A 163 -10.89 2.10 14.68
C ALA A 163 -11.48 0.71 14.38
N ALA A 164 -12.40 0.62 13.41
CA ALA A 164 -12.95 -0.66 12.94
C ALA A 164 -11.96 -1.45 12.08
N VAL A 165 -10.94 -0.81 11.52
CA VAL A 165 -9.90 -1.42 10.69
C VAL A 165 -8.62 -1.64 11.50
N SER A 166 -8.16 -0.63 12.24
CA SER A 166 -6.96 -0.74 13.05
C SER A 166 -6.99 0.19 14.25
N LEU A 167 -6.69 -0.34 15.42
CA LEU A 167 -6.52 0.48 16.64
C LEU A 167 -5.17 1.17 16.68
N PHE A 168 -4.17 0.68 15.92
CA PHE A 168 -2.81 1.20 15.94
C PHE A 168 -2.65 2.55 15.25
N ALA A 169 -3.55 2.91 14.34
CA ALA A 169 -3.55 4.17 13.60
C ALA A 169 -4.94 4.82 13.56
N ARG A 170 -5.76 4.60 14.59
CA ARG A 170 -7.17 5.06 14.66
C ARG A 170 -7.33 6.58 14.70
N ASP A 171 -6.28 7.32 14.92
CA ASP A 171 -6.18 8.77 14.89
C ASP A 171 -4.73 9.21 14.68
N LEU A 172 -4.53 10.48 14.41
CA LEU A 172 -3.20 11.05 14.15
C LEU A 172 -2.21 10.84 15.30
N SER A 173 -2.66 10.82 16.55
CA SER A 173 -1.77 10.63 17.71
C SER A 173 -1.23 9.20 17.78
N HIS A 174 -2.05 8.20 17.42
CA HIS A 174 -1.65 6.80 17.33
C HIS A 174 -0.70 6.57 16.14
N LEU A 175 -1.01 7.16 14.99
CA LEU A 175 -0.13 7.11 13.82
C LEU A 175 1.23 7.75 14.10
N GLU A 176 1.24 8.92 14.75
CA GLU A 176 2.47 9.59 15.15
C GLU A 176 3.30 8.75 16.13
N LYS A 177 2.64 8.15 17.16
CA LYS A 177 3.29 7.22 18.09
C LYS A 177 3.96 6.08 17.33
N LEU A 178 3.25 5.45 16.39
CA LEU A 178 3.75 4.33 15.62
C LEU A 178 4.98 4.73 14.79
N ILE A 179 4.90 5.80 14.00
CA ILE A 179 5.99 6.27 13.14
C ILE A 179 7.23 6.63 13.98
N LYS A 180 7.04 7.32 15.11
CA LYS A 180 8.13 7.65 16.01
C LYS A 180 8.76 6.40 16.63
N SER A 181 7.98 5.39 16.97
CA SER A 181 8.49 4.16 17.58
C SER A 181 9.26 3.30 16.57
N VAL A 182 8.83 3.27 15.31
CA VAL A 182 9.58 2.61 14.23
C VAL A 182 10.91 3.30 13.97
N ASN A 183 10.94 4.61 14.03
CA ASN A 183 12.15 5.45 13.89
C ASN A 183 12.94 5.17 12.60
N SER A 184 12.25 5.04 11.48
CA SER A 184 12.86 4.82 10.16
C SER A 184 12.56 6.00 9.21
N PRO A 185 13.54 6.49 8.44
CA PRO A 185 13.31 7.51 7.42
C PRO A 185 12.43 7.00 6.26
N TRP A 186 12.29 5.69 6.12
CA TRP A 186 11.53 5.02 5.07
C TRP A 186 10.05 4.79 5.43
N VAL A 187 9.61 5.29 6.59
CA VAL A 187 8.20 5.24 7.02
C VAL A 187 7.69 6.66 7.23
N LYS A 188 6.61 7.02 6.55
CA LYS A 188 6.02 8.36 6.58
C LYS A 188 4.51 8.29 6.77
N ALA A 189 3.93 9.37 7.28
CA ALA A 189 2.48 9.54 7.30
C ALA A 189 1.98 9.95 5.91
N GLY A 190 0.86 9.36 5.49
CA GLY A 190 0.01 9.85 4.43
C GLY A 190 -1.21 10.54 5.04
N LEU A 191 -1.73 11.53 4.37
CA LEU A 191 -3.01 12.15 4.67
C LEU A 191 -3.93 11.90 3.49
N ASP A 192 -5.04 11.20 3.73
CA ASP A 192 -6.09 10.93 2.77
C ASP A 192 -7.26 11.94 2.93
#